data_ddbdcbabeaa709e2180e24283d3b4616
#
_entry.id   ddbdcbabeaa709e2180e24283d3b4616
#
_cell.length_a   1.000
_cell.length_b   1.000
_cell.length_c   1.000
_cell.angle_alpha   90.00
_cell.angle_beta   90.00
_cell.angle_gamma   90.00
#
_symmetry.space_group_name_H-M   'P 1'
#
loop_
_entity.id
_entity.type
_entity.pdbx_description
1 polymer ?
#
loop_
_entity_poly.entity_id
_entity_poly.type
_entity_poly.pdbx_seq_one_letter_code
_entity_poly.pdbx_strand_id
1 'polypeptide(L)'
;MGITGRDPRPDVLVKLTVRGDLIRIRLQTQRQTESLHLAGSIAIRLPLPPGTLPTLWKDDAGFQRAYLARFPGYYLTGDGGYKDEEGYVFVMGRIDDVINVAGHRLSTGAMEEVLASHPDVAECAVIGVQDALKGEVPVGFVVYKAGVQKPEEQVVRELVDRVRDRIGPVAFFKTAAVVKRLPKTRSGKILRGTMRQIADGQEVRVPPTIDDPVILDEIRGVLAKLGYPRKA
;
A
#
# COMPACT_ATOMS: atom_id res chain seq x y z
N MET A 1 -23.48 -36.87 -14.10
CA MET A 1 -24.11 -35.59 -13.73
C MET A 1 -23.01 -34.68 -13.25
N GLY A 2 -22.59 -33.75 -14.13
CA GLY A 2 -21.45 -32.90 -13.88
C GLY A 2 -21.77 -31.87 -12.82
N ILE A 3 -20.92 -31.79 -11.83
CA ILE A 3 -20.86 -30.64 -10.93
C ILE A 3 -20.22 -29.53 -11.73
N THR A 4 -21.06 -28.66 -12.25
CA THR A 4 -20.66 -27.40 -12.88
C THR A 4 -19.76 -26.66 -11.91
N GLY A 5 -18.60 -26.26 -12.43
CA GLY A 5 -17.59 -25.51 -11.70
C GLY A 5 -18.21 -24.34 -10.94
N ARG A 6 -18.05 -24.38 -9.64
CA ARG A 6 -18.26 -23.19 -8.79
C ARG A 6 -17.34 -22.11 -9.34
N ASP A 7 -17.92 -21.01 -9.79
CA ASP A 7 -17.13 -19.79 -9.98
C ASP A 7 -16.47 -19.47 -8.62
N PRO A 8 -15.15 -19.56 -8.51
CA PRO A 8 -14.46 -19.49 -7.22
C PRO A 8 -14.38 -18.05 -6.67
N ARG A 9 -15.17 -17.14 -7.19
CA ARG A 9 -15.08 -15.72 -6.87
C ARG A 9 -16.39 -15.24 -6.27
N PRO A 10 -16.43 -14.94 -4.96
CA PRO A 10 -17.56 -14.22 -4.43
C PRO A 10 -17.65 -12.86 -5.12
N ASP A 11 -18.67 -12.67 -5.93
CA ASP A 11 -19.02 -11.35 -6.44
C ASP A 11 -19.55 -10.53 -5.28
N VAL A 12 -18.70 -9.68 -4.77
CA VAL A 12 -19.07 -8.75 -3.73
C VAL A 12 -19.65 -7.50 -4.38
N LEU A 13 -20.98 -7.48 -4.46
CA LEU A 13 -21.73 -6.32 -4.91
C LEU A 13 -21.92 -5.37 -3.72
N VAL A 14 -21.20 -4.26 -3.71
CA VAL A 14 -21.47 -3.17 -2.79
C VAL A 14 -22.46 -2.21 -3.45
N LYS A 15 -23.60 -2.06 -2.80
CA LYS A 15 -24.60 -1.11 -3.20
C LYS A 15 -24.27 0.25 -2.58
N LEU A 16 -23.50 1.07 -3.30
CA LEU A 16 -23.37 2.48 -2.96
C LEU A 16 -24.45 3.24 -3.72
N THR A 17 -25.37 3.86 -2.99
CA THR A 17 -26.41 4.70 -3.59
C THR A 17 -25.91 6.14 -3.57
N VAL A 18 -25.53 6.67 -4.73
CA VAL A 18 -25.28 8.09 -4.92
C VAL A 18 -26.43 8.64 -5.76
N ARG A 19 -27.31 9.42 -5.16
CA ARG A 19 -28.47 10.09 -5.81
C ARG A 19 -29.36 9.16 -6.66
N GLY A 20 -29.64 7.96 -6.15
CA GLY A 20 -30.57 7.03 -6.82
C GLY A 20 -29.91 6.04 -7.78
N ASP A 21 -28.64 6.19 -8.13
CA ASP A 21 -27.91 5.25 -8.98
C ASP A 21 -27.17 4.19 -8.16
N LEU A 22 -27.23 2.93 -8.63
CA LEU A 22 -26.55 1.79 -8.02
C LEU A 22 -25.13 1.67 -8.55
N ILE A 23 -24.14 1.94 -7.71
CA ILE A 23 -22.74 1.59 -7.99
C ILE A 23 -22.52 0.14 -7.54
N ARG A 24 -22.19 -0.74 -8.51
CA ARG A 24 -21.84 -2.12 -8.21
C ARG A 24 -20.33 -2.24 -8.08
N ILE A 25 -19.86 -2.55 -6.88
CA ILE A 25 -18.45 -2.82 -6.60
C ILE A 25 -18.25 -4.32 -6.51
N ARG A 26 -17.24 -4.83 -7.22
CA ARG A 26 -16.80 -6.22 -7.15
C ARG A 26 -15.46 -6.29 -6.43
N LEU A 27 -15.36 -7.12 -5.40
CA LEU A 27 -14.08 -7.50 -4.81
C LEU A 27 -13.57 -8.76 -5.52
N GLN A 28 -12.38 -8.66 -6.11
CA GLN A 28 -11.76 -9.78 -6.80
C GLN A 28 -10.54 -10.26 -6.02
N THR A 29 -10.61 -11.50 -5.54
CA THR A 29 -9.53 -12.15 -4.79
C THR A 29 -8.68 -13.03 -5.70
N GLN A 30 -7.38 -13.08 -5.45
CA GLN A 30 -6.46 -13.93 -6.23
C GLN A 30 -6.24 -15.34 -5.66
N ARG A 31 -6.69 -15.63 -4.44
CA ARG A 31 -6.62 -16.99 -3.84
C ARG A 31 -7.73 -17.21 -2.82
N GLN A 32 -8.24 -18.44 -2.82
CA GLN A 32 -9.07 -18.99 -1.75
C GLN A 32 -8.19 -19.29 -0.54
N THR A 33 -8.40 -18.59 0.56
CA THR A 33 -8.05 -19.07 1.89
C THR A 33 -9.31 -19.02 2.73
N GLU A 34 -9.53 -20.06 3.50
CA GLU A 34 -10.72 -20.35 4.31
C GLU A 34 -10.88 -19.39 5.51
N SER A 35 -10.68 -18.10 5.33
CA SER A 35 -11.01 -17.11 6.36
C SER A 35 -12.11 -16.18 5.88
N LEU A 36 -13.05 -15.93 6.74
CA LEU A 36 -14.30 -15.19 6.58
C LEU A 36 -14.18 -13.75 6.02
N HIS A 37 -12.95 -13.25 5.81
CA HIS A 37 -12.67 -11.92 5.27
C HIS A 37 -11.75 -11.99 4.05
N LEU A 38 -12.33 -12.32 2.90
CA LEU A 38 -11.60 -12.35 1.63
C LEU A 38 -11.24 -10.92 1.18
N ALA A 39 -10.03 -10.49 1.49
CA ALA A 39 -9.51 -9.23 0.98
C ALA A 39 -9.18 -9.33 -0.51
N GLY A 40 -9.57 -8.33 -1.30
CA GLY A 40 -9.37 -8.28 -2.74
C GLY A 40 -9.21 -6.87 -3.28
N SER A 41 -8.98 -6.76 -4.59
CA SER A 41 -8.99 -5.46 -5.27
C SER A 41 -10.43 -4.94 -5.39
N ILE A 42 -10.65 -3.68 -5.09
CA ILE A 42 -11.92 -3.01 -5.32
C ILE A 42 -12.00 -2.59 -6.79
N ALA A 43 -13.02 -3.07 -7.49
CA ALA A 43 -13.28 -2.73 -8.88
C ALA A 43 -14.74 -2.35 -9.10
N ILE A 44 -14.99 -1.31 -9.90
CA ILE A 44 -16.32 -0.77 -10.18
C ILE A 44 -16.76 -1.28 -11.54
N ARG A 45 -17.95 -1.86 -11.63
CA ARG A 45 -18.52 -2.33 -12.91
C ARG A 45 -18.80 -1.16 -13.85
N LEU A 46 -18.41 -1.31 -15.10
CA LEU A 46 -18.73 -0.36 -16.16
C LEU A 46 -20.21 -0.46 -16.58
N PRO A 47 -20.82 0.64 -17.08
CA PRO A 47 -20.26 1.99 -17.21
C PRO A 47 -20.10 2.69 -15.85
N LEU A 48 -19.11 3.58 -15.76
CA LEU A 48 -18.95 4.42 -14.58
C LEU A 48 -20.06 5.47 -14.49
N PRO A 49 -20.45 5.88 -13.28
CA PRO A 49 -21.43 6.95 -13.11
C PRO A 49 -20.90 8.29 -13.61
N PRO A 50 -21.80 9.23 -13.96
CA PRO A 50 -21.42 10.58 -14.34
C PRO A 50 -20.55 11.26 -13.28
N GLY A 51 -19.55 12.03 -13.74
CA GLY A 51 -18.63 12.74 -12.86
C GLY A 51 -17.39 11.94 -12.43
N THR A 52 -17.27 10.67 -12.85
CA THR A 52 -16.04 9.90 -12.68
C THR A 52 -15.00 10.31 -13.73
N LEU A 53 -13.73 9.91 -13.48
CA LEU A 53 -12.61 10.18 -14.38
C LEU A 53 -12.85 9.55 -15.76
N PRO A 54 -13.05 10.35 -16.84
CA PRO A 54 -13.31 9.79 -18.18
C PRO A 54 -12.04 9.24 -18.83
N THR A 55 -10.89 9.89 -18.62
CA THR A 55 -9.57 9.47 -19.12
C THR A 55 -8.46 10.29 -18.47
N LEU A 56 -7.19 9.99 -18.78
CA LEU A 56 -6.04 10.81 -18.41
C LEU A 56 -5.77 11.87 -19.48
N TRP A 57 -5.30 13.04 -19.07
CA TRP A 57 -5.00 14.12 -19.97
C TRP A 57 -3.96 13.72 -21.02
N LYS A 58 -4.34 13.70 -22.30
CA LYS A 58 -3.50 13.29 -23.44
C LYS A 58 -2.85 11.90 -23.30
N ASP A 59 -3.42 10.97 -22.50
CA ASP A 59 -2.90 9.62 -22.30
C ASP A 59 -4.02 8.59 -22.11
N ASP A 60 -4.88 8.44 -23.13
CA ASP A 60 -5.95 7.43 -23.14
C ASP A 60 -5.39 6.01 -23.01
N ALA A 61 -4.25 5.74 -23.64
CA ALA A 61 -3.61 4.44 -23.56
C ALA A 61 -3.12 4.13 -22.12
N GLY A 62 -2.61 5.13 -21.42
CA GLY A 62 -2.27 5.03 -20.00
C GLY A 62 -3.48 4.76 -19.12
N PHE A 63 -4.59 5.44 -19.39
CA PHE A 63 -5.86 5.20 -18.71
C PHE A 63 -6.32 3.74 -18.89
N GLN A 64 -6.35 3.24 -20.11
CA GLN A 64 -6.73 1.87 -20.42
C GLN A 64 -5.84 0.86 -19.66
N ARG A 65 -4.52 1.03 -19.73
CA ARG A 65 -3.57 0.14 -19.04
C ARG A 65 -3.73 0.15 -17.53
N ALA A 66 -3.88 1.34 -16.94
CA ALA A 66 -3.88 1.51 -15.49
C ALA A 66 -5.20 1.06 -14.83
N TYR A 67 -6.33 1.33 -15.49
CA TYR A 67 -7.64 1.21 -14.84
C TYR A 67 -8.56 0.16 -15.44
N LEU A 68 -8.41 -0.21 -16.72
CA LEU A 68 -9.38 -1.07 -17.41
C LEU A 68 -8.82 -2.41 -17.88
N ALA A 69 -7.51 -2.51 -18.08
CA ALA A 69 -6.91 -3.71 -18.69
C ALA A 69 -6.91 -4.92 -17.75
N ARG A 70 -6.76 -4.71 -16.43
CA ARG A 70 -6.59 -5.80 -15.46
C ARG A 70 -7.86 -6.63 -15.26
N PHE A 71 -9.04 -5.98 -15.30
CA PHE A 71 -10.33 -6.62 -15.10
C PHE A 71 -11.31 -6.16 -16.20
N PRO A 72 -11.43 -6.90 -17.32
CA PRO A 72 -12.33 -6.54 -18.41
C PRO A 72 -13.77 -6.29 -17.93
N GLY A 73 -14.36 -5.16 -18.33
CA GLY A 73 -15.69 -4.74 -17.91
C GLY A 73 -15.75 -4.03 -16.54
N TYR A 74 -14.61 -3.79 -15.91
CA TYR A 74 -14.50 -3.10 -14.62
C TYR A 74 -13.42 -2.03 -14.64
N TYR A 75 -13.64 -1.00 -13.83
CA TYR A 75 -12.66 0.03 -13.51
C TYR A 75 -11.96 -0.34 -12.20
N LEU A 76 -10.63 -0.46 -12.22
CA LEU A 76 -9.81 -0.72 -11.03
C LEU A 76 -9.60 0.57 -10.25
N THR A 77 -10.07 0.62 -8.99
CA THR A 77 -9.88 1.81 -8.14
C THR A 77 -8.43 1.96 -7.66
N GLY A 78 -7.69 0.87 -7.63
CA GLY A 78 -6.37 0.80 -7.03
C GLY A 78 -6.40 0.58 -5.52
N ASP A 79 -7.58 0.38 -4.95
CA ASP A 79 -7.76 0.11 -3.52
C ASP A 79 -8.04 -1.37 -3.28
N GLY A 80 -7.56 -1.85 -2.13
CA GLY A 80 -7.86 -3.17 -1.60
C GLY A 80 -8.83 -3.10 -0.44
N GLY A 81 -9.64 -4.13 -0.27
CA GLY A 81 -10.61 -4.17 0.81
C GLY A 81 -11.26 -5.53 0.96
N TYR A 82 -12.16 -5.65 1.90
CA TYR A 82 -13.02 -6.81 2.08
C TYR A 82 -14.46 -6.37 2.33
N LYS A 83 -15.37 -7.32 2.21
CA LYS A 83 -16.77 -7.16 2.56
C LYS A 83 -17.09 -8.16 3.66
N ASP A 84 -17.81 -7.70 4.70
CA ASP A 84 -18.31 -8.57 5.74
C ASP A 84 -19.60 -9.31 5.33
N GLU A 85 -20.10 -10.14 6.22
CA GLU A 85 -21.31 -10.94 6.02
C GLU A 85 -22.58 -10.07 5.92
N GLU A 86 -22.58 -8.88 6.53
CA GLU A 86 -23.68 -7.91 6.51
C GLU A 86 -23.68 -7.06 5.24
N GLY A 87 -22.58 -7.12 4.47
CA GLY A 87 -22.45 -6.42 3.20
C GLY A 87 -21.71 -5.09 3.25
N TYR A 88 -21.13 -4.71 4.40
CA TYR A 88 -20.29 -3.53 4.51
C TYR A 88 -18.93 -3.73 3.85
N VAL A 89 -18.43 -2.69 3.18
CA VAL A 89 -17.12 -2.70 2.54
C VAL A 89 -16.12 -1.95 3.40
N PHE A 90 -15.04 -2.61 3.70
CA PHE A 90 -13.91 -2.07 4.42
C PHE A 90 -12.75 -1.85 3.46
N VAL A 91 -12.36 -0.60 3.25
CA VAL A 91 -11.20 -0.24 2.45
C VAL A 91 -9.96 -0.35 3.32
N MET A 92 -9.06 -1.28 2.96
CA MET A 92 -7.85 -1.59 3.73
C MET A 92 -6.64 -0.76 3.31
N GLY A 93 -6.73 -0.05 2.19
CA GLY A 93 -5.68 0.78 1.63
C GLY A 93 -5.45 0.51 0.14
N ARG A 94 -4.37 1.05 -0.39
CA ARG A 94 -3.98 0.85 -1.79
C ARG A 94 -3.48 -0.57 -2.02
N ILE A 95 -3.77 -1.15 -3.20
CA ILE A 95 -3.24 -2.48 -3.57
C ILE A 95 -1.74 -2.47 -3.84
N ASP A 96 -1.19 -1.32 -4.19
CA ASP A 96 0.23 -1.05 -4.40
C ASP A 96 0.98 -0.78 -3.07
N ASP A 97 0.25 -0.52 -1.98
CA ASP A 97 0.78 -0.35 -0.63
C ASP A 97 0.72 -1.66 0.20
N VAL A 98 0.42 -2.80 -0.42
CA VAL A 98 0.46 -4.12 0.21
C VAL A 98 1.83 -4.75 0.02
N ILE A 99 2.43 -5.20 1.11
CA ILE A 99 3.73 -5.91 1.11
C ILE A 99 3.45 -7.41 1.14
N ASN A 100 4.09 -8.17 0.27
CA ASN A 100 3.97 -9.62 0.22
C ASN A 100 5.17 -10.30 0.87
N VAL A 101 5.07 -10.55 2.18
CA VAL A 101 6.12 -11.19 2.96
C VAL A 101 5.88 -12.69 3.00
N ALA A 102 6.69 -13.47 2.28
CA ALA A 102 6.61 -14.94 2.24
C ALA A 102 5.18 -15.47 2.00
N GLY A 103 4.42 -14.80 1.10
CA GLY A 103 3.04 -15.15 0.77
C GLY A 103 1.96 -14.48 1.63
N HIS A 104 2.33 -13.83 2.74
CA HIS A 104 1.41 -13.04 3.55
C HIS A 104 1.26 -11.63 3.02
N ARG A 105 0.04 -11.21 2.78
CA ARG A 105 -0.27 -9.84 2.30
C ARG A 105 -0.52 -8.94 3.51
N LEU A 106 0.40 -8.01 3.73
CA LEU A 106 0.40 -7.11 4.88
C LEU A 106 0.17 -5.67 4.42
N SER A 107 -0.72 -4.97 5.11
CA SER A 107 -0.99 -3.56 4.85
C SER A 107 0.14 -2.69 5.41
N THR A 108 0.70 -1.81 4.58
CA THR A 108 1.61 -0.75 5.06
C THR A 108 0.91 0.17 6.04
N GLY A 109 -0.37 0.49 5.78
CA GLY A 109 -1.17 1.34 6.66
C GLY A 109 -1.32 0.78 8.07
N ALA A 110 -1.55 -0.54 8.22
CA ALA A 110 -1.62 -1.17 9.54
C ALA A 110 -0.29 -1.07 10.30
N MET A 111 0.85 -1.24 9.61
CA MET A 111 2.15 -1.03 10.22
C MET A 111 2.39 0.43 10.58
N GLU A 112 2.03 1.37 9.68
CA GLU A 112 2.15 2.81 9.93
C GLU A 112 1.31 3.26 11.13
N GLU A 113 0.11 2.72 11.32
CA GLU A 113 -0.71 2.98 12.50
C GLU A 113 0.01 2.57 13.80
N VAL A 114 0.66 1.41 13.78
CA VAL A 114 1.47 0.95 14.92
C VAL A 114 2.66 1.89 15.15
N LEU A 115 3.40 2.28 14.09
CA LEU A 115 4.53 3.20 14.21
C LEU A 115 4.09 4.59 14.70
N ALA A 116 2.98 5.12 14.17
CA ALA A 116 2.41 6.41 14.58
C ALA A 116 1.94 6.43 16.04
N SER A 117 1.59 5.26 16.61
CA SER A 117 1.23 5.14 18.02
C SER A 117 2.40 5.32 18.99
N HIS A 118 3.64 5.38 18.48
CA HIS A 118 4.81 5.61 19.30
C HIS A 118 4.88 7.08 19.76
N PRO A 119 5.15 7.35 21.07
CA PRO A 119 5.11 8.71 21.61
C PRO A 119 6.08 9.69 20.94
N ASP A 120 7.21 9.20 20.44
CA ASP A 120 8.28 10.02 19.87
C ASP A 120 8.15 10.22 18.35
N VAL A 121 7.20 9.55 17.68
CA VAL A 121 7.01 9.60 16.23
C VAL A 121 6.00 10.69 15.87
N ALA A 122 6.41 11.62 15.00
CA ALA A 122 5.55 12.65 14.41
C ALA A 122 4.92 12.17 13.10
N GLU A 123 5.72 11.55 12.24
CA GLU A 123 5.30 11.04 10.95
C GLU A 123 5.98 9.70 10.68
N CYS A 124 5.34 8.85 9.90
CA CYS A 124 5.95 7.59 9.48
C CYS A 124 5.50 7.18 8.08
N ALA A 125 6.29 6.30 7.48
CA ALA A 125 5.96 5.60 6.26
C ALA A 125 6.56 4.19 6.32
N VAL A 126 5.87 3.23 5.70
CA VAL A 126 6.37 1.88 5.51
C VAL A 126 6.38 1.57 4.02
N ILE A 127 7.47 1.01 3.53
CA ILE A 127 7.57 0.51 2.15
C ILE A 127 7.93 -0.97 2.14
N GLY A 128 7.45 -1.70 1.14
CA GLY A 128 7.96 -3.03 0.82
C GLY A 128 9.21 -2.92 -0.04
N VAL A 129 10.27 -3.61 0.31
CA VAL A 129 11.49 -3.69 -0.50
C VAL A 129 11.75 -5.14 -0.89
N GLN A 130 12.38 -5.36 -2.05
CA GLN A 130 12.65 -6.69 -2.56
C GLN A 130 13.59 -7.47 -1.65
N ASP A 131 13.25 -8.75 -1.42
CA ASP A 131 14.05 -9.70 -0.64
C ASP A 131 14.07 -11.05 -1.36
N ALA A 132 15.27 -11.62 -1.54
CA ALA A 132 15.47 -12.86 -2.32
C ALA A 132 14.73 -14.08 -1.75
N LEU A 133 14.52 -14.13 -0.43
CA LEU A 133 13.90 -15.29 0.23
C LEU A 133 12.42 -15.10 0.52
N LYS A 134 11.99 -13.86 0.78
CA LYS A 134 10.63 -13.57 1.25
C LYS A 134 9.77 -12.86 0.22
N GLY A 135 10.32 -12.58 -0.95
CA GLY A 135 9.68 -11.74 -1.96
C GLY A 135 9.80 -10.25 -1.60
N GLU A 136 9.16 -9.84 -0.52
CA GLU A 136 9.28 -8.47 0.00
C GLU A 136 9.43 -8.48 1.52
N VAL A 137 10.08 -7.43 2.05
CA VAL A 137 10.14 -7.16 3.49
C VAL A 137 9.83 -5.69 3.78
N PRO A 138 9.17 -5.38 4.89
CA PRO A 138 8.86 -4.01 5.25
C PRO A 138 10.10 -3.28 5.79
N VAL A 139 10.23 -2.01 5.39
CA VAL A 139 11.17 -1.04 5.94
C VAL A 139 10.40 0.20 6.38
N GLY A 140 10.57 0.57 7.64
CA GLY A 140 9.95 1.75 8.23
C GLY A 140 10.81 3.00 8.11
N PHE A 141 10.17 4.15 7.97
CA PHE A 141 10.80 5.47 8.08
C PHE A 141 9.99 6.29 9.06
N VAL A 142 10.64 6.94 10.00
CA VAL A 142 9.99 7.76 11.01
C VAL A 142 10.64 9.13 11.14
N VAL A 143 9.83 10.12 11.41
CA VAL A 143 10.26 11.47 11.76
C VAL A 143 9.97 11.69 13.24
N TYR A 144 10.93 12.18 13.97
CA TYR A 144 10.76 12.49 15.39
C TYR A 144 9.86 13.71 15.62
N LYS A 145 9.15 13.69 16.73
CA LYS A 145 8.54 14.91 17.26
C LYS A 145 9.62 15.89 17.69
N ALA A 146 9.29 17.17 17.70
CA ALA A 146 10.20 18.22 18.16
C ALA A 146 10.65 17.94 19.60
N GLY A 147 11.95 18.11 19.85
CA GLY A 147 12.55 17.94 21.17
C GLY A 147 12.93 16.53 21.57
N VAL A 148 12.63 15.51 20.75
CA VAL A 148 13.08 14.14 21.00
C VAL A 148 14.59 14.03 20.79
N GLN A 149 15.30 13.53 21.81
CA GLN A 149 16.76 13.30 21.78
C GLN A 149 17.11 11.83 22.01
N LYS A 150 16.15 10.92 21.89
CA LYS A 150 16.34 9.49 22.08
C LYS A 150 17.25 8.93 20.97
N PRO A 151 18.21 8.02 21.30
CA PRO A 151 19.02 7.35 20.28
C PRO A 151 18.18 6.60 19.26
N GLU A 152 18.59 6.68 17.98
CA GLU A 152 17.87 6.04 16.88
C GLU A 152 17.71 4.53 17.11
N GLU A 153 18.77 3.85 17.54
CA GLU A 153 18.74 2.39 17.77
C GLU A 153 17.73 2.00 18.84
N GLN A 154 17.49 2.86 19.83
CA GLN A 154 16.50 2.59 20.86
C GLN A 154 15.10 2.70 20.29
N VAL A 155 14.80 3.78 19.56
CA VAL A 155 13.47 3.97 18.94
C VAL A 155 13.19 2.89 17.93
N VAL A 156 14.16 2.52 17.10
CA VAL A 156 14.01 1.43 16.11
C VAL A 156 13.67 0.11 16.82
N ARG A 157 14.32 -0.23 17.91
CA ARG A 157 13.97 -1.45 18.69
C ARG A 157 12.54 -1.37 19.23
N GLU A 158 12.16 -0.26 19.84
CA GLU A 158 10.80 -0.06 20.37
C GLU A 158 9.74 -0.19 19.25
N LEU A 159 10.02 0.32 18.05
CA LEU A 159 9.12 0.19 16.90
C LEU A 159 9.01 -1.25 16.39
N VAL A 160 10.13 -1.95 16.29
CA VAL A 160 10.17 -3.37 15.88
C VAL A 160 9.36 -4.23 16.85
N ASP A 161 9.56 -4.04 18.16
CA ASP A 161 8.84 -4.78 19.19
C ASP A 161 7.32 -4.46 19.11
N ARG A 162 6.93 -3.21 18.95
CA ARG A 162 5.52 -2.81 18.80
C ARG A 162 4.85 -3.47 17.58
N VAL A 163 5.51 -3.49 16.42
CA VAL A 163 4.96 -4.14 15.22
C VAL A 163 4.87 -5.66 15.45
N ARG A 164 5.86 -6.26 16.09
CA ARG A 164 5.84 -7.68 16.43
C ARG A 164 4.70 -8.03 17.38
N ASP A 165 4.44 -7.19 18.38
CA ASP A 165 3.40 -7.43 19.38
C ASP A 165 1.98 -7.23 18.82
N ARG A 166 1.78 -6.20 17.96
CA ARG A 166 0.46 -5.83 17.47
C ARG A 166 0.06 -6.53 16.17
N ILE A 167 1.01 -6.78 15.27
CA ILE A 167 0.76 -7.41 13.96
C ILE A 167 1.24 -8.86 13.95
N GLY A 168 2.26 -9.15 14.73
CA GLY A 168 2.86 -10.47 14.84
C GLY A 168 4.17 -10.61 14.08
N PRO A 169 4.94 -11.69 14.37
CA PRO A 169 6.22 -11.95 13.72
C PRO A 169 6.12 -12.20 12.21
N VAL A 170 4.94 -12.51 11.70
CA VAL A 170 4.64 -12.67 10.28
C VAL A 170 4.95 -11.41 9.48
N ALA A 171 4.86 -10.23 10.08
CA ALA A 171 5.20 -8.96 9.44
C ALA A 171 6.67 -8.88 9.04
N PHE A 172 7.54 -9.62 9.71
CA PHE A 172 8.99 -9.59 9.49
C PHE A 172 9.56 -8.15 9.48
N PHE A 173 8.94 -7.26 10.26
CA PHE A 173 9.40 -5.89 10.42
C PHE A 173 10.64 -5.87 11.31
N LYS A 174 11.81 -5.66 10.69
CA LYS A 174 13.10 -5.71 11.40
C LYS A 174 13.92 -4.44 11.23
N THR A 175 13.51 -3.56 10.33
CA THR A 175 14.32 -2.42 9.91
C THR A 175 13.48 -1.18 9.86
N ALA A 176 13.95 -0.15 10.53
CA ALA A 176 13.43 1.20 10.41
C ALA A 176 14.60 2.20 10.45
N ALA A 177 14.36 3.42 9.96
CA ALA A 177 15.30 4.51 10.03
C ALA A 177 14.62 5.80 10.46
N VAL A 178 15.36 6.64 11.18
CA VAL A 178 14.94 7.98 11.50
C VAL A 178 15.38 8.90 10.36
N VAL A 179 14.44 9.69 9.86
CA VAL A 179 14.69 10.68 8.80
C VAL A 179 14.23 12.06 9.26
N LYS A 180 14.81 13.11 8.69
CA LYS A 180 14.41 14.47 9.03
C LYS A 180 12.99 14.79 8.53
N ARG A 181 12.61 14.25 7.38
CA ARG A 181 11.30 14.41 6.74
C ARG A 181 11.04 13.28 5.75
N LEU A 182 9.80 13.10 5.37
CA LEU A 182 9.38 12.14 4.35
C LEU A 182 9.20 12.84 2.99
N PRO A 183 9.52 12.20 1.86
CA PRO A 183 9.24 12.73 0.55
C PRO A 183 7.73 12.81 0.30
N LYS A 184 7.23 14.00 0.00
CA LYS A 184 5.81 14.28 -0.19
C LYS A 184 5.55 15.03 -1.48
N THR A 185 4.35 14.90 -1.98
CA THR A 185 3.81 15.83 -2.97
C THR A 185 3.46 17.16 -2.29
N ARG A 186 3.27 18.23 -3.08
CA ARG A 186 2.78 19.56 -2.61
C ARG A 186 1.44 19.46 -1.89
N SER A 187 0.64 18.41 -2.16
CA SER A 187 -0.62 18.13 -1.44
C SER A 187 -0.45 17.30 -0.17
N GLY A 188 0.79 17.01 0.26
CA GLY A 188 1.11 16.28 1.48
C GLY A 188 1.09 14.75 1.35
N LYS A 189 0.86 14.18 0.16
CA LYS A 189 0.87 12.73 -0.06
C LYS A 189 2.31 12.20 -0.04
N ILE A 190 2.59 11.21 0.80
CA ILE A 190 3.89 10.53 0.89
C ILE A 190 4.15 9.73 -0.40
N LEU A 191 5.35 9.85 -0.94
CA LEU A 191 5.80 9.24 -2.19
C LEU A 191 6.41 7.84 -1.95
N ARG A 192 5.64 6.90 -1.36
CA ARG A 192 6.09 5.52 -1.04
C ARG A 192 6.62 4.79 -2.26
N GLY A 193 5.93 4.90 -3.40
CA GLY A 193 6.37 4.28 -4.66
C GLY A 193 7.75 4.75 -5.09
N THR A 194 8.06 6.05 -4.96
CA THR A 194 9.38 6.60 -5.27
C THR A 194 10.44 6.09 -4.28
N MET A 195 10.12 6.03 -2.98
CA MET A 195 11.03 5.46 -1.97
C MET A 195 11.33 3.99 -2.24
N ARG A 196 10.32 3.20 -2.65
CA ARG A 196 10.48 1.80 -3.03
C ARG A 196 11.38 1.65 -4.26
N GLN A 197 11.16 2.44 -5.31
CA GLN A 197 12.03 2.43 -6.52
C GLN A 197 13.49 2.69 -6.16
N ILE A 198 13.76 3.63 -5.25
CA ILE A 198 15.12 3.90 -4.74
C ILE A 198 15.68 2.67 -4.01
N ALA A 199 14.89 2.06 -3.14
CA ALA A 199 15.30 0.89 -2.36
C ALA A 199 15.59 -0.34 -3.23
N ASP A 200 14.83 -0.50 -4.32
CA ASP A 200 15.01 -1.57 -5.30
C ASP A 200 16.08 -1.27 -6.37
N GLY A 201 16.77 -0.11 -6.28
CA GLY A 201 17.81 0.29 -7.23
C GLY A 201 17.30 0.62 -8.63
N GLN A 202 16.02 0.94 -8.76
CA GLN A 202 15.40 1.29 -10.03
C GLN A 202 15.70 2.75 -10.40
N GLU A 203 15.63 3.06 -11.69
CA GLU A 203 15.69 4.44 -12.15
C GLU A 203 14.46 5.22 -11.68
N VAL A 204 14.70 6.29 -10.94
CA VAL A 204 13.63 7.10 -10.38
C VAL A 204 13.38 8.33 -11.25
N ARG A 205 12.18 8.43 -11.80
CA ARG A 205 11.70 9.68 -12.37
C ARG A 205 11.13 10.54 -11.25
N VAL A 206 11.75 11.69 -11.03
CA VAL A 206 11.29 12.65 -10.02
C VAL A 206 9.85 13.07 -10.36
N PRO A 207 8.86 12.82 -9.48
CA PRO A 207 7.49 13.23 -9.77
C PRO A 207 7.39 14.76 -9.86
N PRO A 208 6.73 15.32 -10.89
CA PRO A 208 6.61 16.78 -11.04
C PRO A 208 5.80 17.43 -9.91
N THR A 209 5.08 16.62 -9.14
CA THR A 209 4.27 17.04 -7.98
C THR A 209 5.03 17.03 -6.67
N ILE A 210 6.29 16.60 -6.65
CA ILE A 210 7.08 16.56 -5.43
C ILE A 210 7.27 17.99 -4.86
N ASP A 211 7.20 18.10 -3.54
CA ASP A 211 7.38 19.37 -2.85
C ASP A 211 8.84 19.82 -2.93
N ASP A 212 9.76 18.97 -2.51
CA ASP A 212 11.19 19.22 -2.55
C ASP A 212 11.95 17.95 -3.02
N PRO A 213 12.57 17.97 -4.22
CA PRO A 213 13.26 16.80 -4.74
C PRO A 213 14.56 16.44 -4.00
N VAL A 214 15.18 17.37 -3.27
CA VAL A 214 16.43 17.14 -2.51
C VAL A 214 16.26 16.04 -1.46
N ILE A 215 15.03 15.86 -0.94
CA ILE A 215 14.71 14.80 0.02
C ILE A 215 15.02 13.40 -0.51
N LEU A 216 14.95 13.18 -1.82
CA LEU A 216 15.22 11.86 -2.41
C LEU A 216 16.69 11.45 -2.24
N ASP A 217 17.61 12.39 -2.20
CA ASP A 217 19.02 12.10 -1.94
C ASP A 217 19.26 11.76 -0.47
N GLU A 218 18.54 12.40 0.44
CA GLU A 218 18.56 12.02 1.86
C GLU A 218 18.04 10.57 2.03
N ILE A 219 16.92 10.23 1.38
CA ILE A 219 16.36 8.88 1.41
C ILE A 219 17.32 7.85 0.81
N ARG A 220 18.00 8.17 -0.32
CA ARG A 220 19.04 7.31 -0.89
C ARG A 220 20.16 7.04 0.11
N GLY A 221 20.65 8.10 0.77
CA GLY A 221 21.69 7.98 1.79
C GLY A 221 21.29 7.10 2.98
N VAL A 222 20.04 7.22 3.43
CA VAL A 222 19.51 6.39 4.52
C VAL A 222 19.37 4.94 4.07
N LEU A 223 18.77 4.69 2.91
CA LEU A 223 18.62 3.34 2.35
C LEU A 223 19.97 2.65 2.11
N ALA A 224 20.97 3.39 1.64
CA ALA A 224 22.32 2.86 1.47
C ALA A 224 22.95 2.40 2.81
N LYS A 225 22.74 3.15 3.90
CA LYS A 225 23.17 2.74 5.25
C LYS A 225 22.46 1.49 5.73
N LEU A 226 21.22 1.26 5.32
CA LEU A 226 20.44 0.06 5.60
C LEU A 226 20.79 -1.12 4.68
N GLY A 227 21.71 -0.93 3.73
CA GLY A 227 22.15 -1.97 2.79
C GLY A 227 21.25 -2.11 1.56
N TYR A 228 20.51 -1.06 1.16
CA TYR A 228 19.70 -1.02 -0.05
C TYR A 228 20.30 -0.08 -1.11
N PRO A 229 20.18 -0.42 -2.41
CA PRO A 229 19.61 -1.66 -2.94
C PRO A 229 20.47 -2.88 -2.62
N ARG A 230 19.81 -4.00 -2.34
CA ARG A 230 20.52 -5.28 -2.21
C ARG A 230 20.96 -5.74 -3.59
N LYS A 231 22.24 -6.08 -3.74
CA LYS A 231 22.72 -6.75 -4.95
C LYS A 231 22.05 -8.12 -5.05
N ALA A 232 21.45 -8.41 -6.20
CA ALA A 232 20.90 -9.72 -6.53
C ALA A 232 21.98 -10.79 -6.54
#